data_d3bf59bc540b203dcb7bfb227f62fb94
#
_entry.id   d3bf59bc540b203dcb7bfb227f62fb94
#
_cell.length_a   1.000
_cell.length_b   1.000
_cell.length_c   1.000
_cell.angle_alpha   90.00
_cell.angle_beta   90.00
_cell.angle_gamma   90.00
#
_symmetry.space_group_name_H-M   'P 1'
#
loop_
_entity.id
_entity.type
_entity.pdbx_description
1 polymer ?
#
loop_
_entity_poly.entity_id
_entity_poly.type
_entity_poly.pdbx_seq_one_letter_code
_entity_poly.pdbx_strand_id
1 'polypeptide(L)'
;MSTMPPPPPPPPAFPPAPPPSFSGGSIGGRDFAGFGARLGAYLIDGFVMTLIGVPFYIAGWFGLDKAVENCYSYETADGTTSIECPDGALQGGWLALGIALFAVGAVIGVVLYCKKMAKGQTWGHKATNIRVVDAKTGGNVSAGKAFGRLLLHAVSGWCCYLGFLWMLWDKDKQTWHDKMTGTHVVRT
;
A
#
# COMPACT_ATOMS: atom_id res chain seq x y z
N MET A 1 -76.62 -2.81 33.40
CA MET A 1 -75.21 -2.38 33.47
C MET A 1 -74.43 -3.27 32.54
N SER A 2 -74.09 -2.75 31.37
CA SER A 2 -73.30 -3.49 30.37
C SER A 2 -71.79 -3.27 30.68
N THR A 3 -71.11 -4.33 31.12
CA THR A 3 -69.66 -4.29 31.36
C THR A 3 -68.92 -4.41 30.03
N MET A 4 -68.25 -3.36 29.61
CA MET A 4 -67.32 -3.42 28.49
C MET A 4 -66.23 -4.45 28.75
N PRO A 5 -65.84 -5.28 27.74
CA PRO A 5 -64.72 -6.19 27.89
C PRO A 5 -63.41 -5.40 28.08
N PRO A 6 -62.41 -5.92 28.78
CA PRO A 6 -61.12 -5.26 28.98
C PRO A 6 -60.42 -5.05 27.64
N PRO A 7 -59.64 -3.96 27.49
CA PRO A 7 -58.88 -3.68 26.28
C PRO A 7 -57.85 -4.80 26.01
N PRO A 8 -57.56 -5.12 24.74
CA PRO A 8 -56.55 -6.12 24.40
C PRO A 8 -55.17 -5.71 24.92
N PRO A 9 -54.28 -6.68 25.27
CA PRO A 9 -52.95 -6.38 25.73
C PRO A 9 -52.15 -5.66 24.62
N PRO A 10 -51.25 -4.73 25.00
CA PRO A 10 -50.40 -4.04 24.05
C PRO A 10 -49.56 -5.03 23.20
N PRO A 11 -49.30 -4.77 21.93
CA PRO A 11 -48.43 -5.63 21.13
C PRO A 11 -47.03 -5.72 21.75
N PRO A 12 -46.34 -6.86 21.59
CA PRO A 12 -44.98 -7.04 22.12
C PRO A 12 -44.05 -5.95 21.57
N ALA A 13 -43.28 -5.32 22.45
CA ALA A 13 -42.32 -4.33 22.07
C ALA A 13 -41.30 -4.97 21.11
N PHE A 14 -41.16 -4.39 19.93
CA PHE A 14 -40.09 -4.80 19.01
C PHE A 14 -38.72 -4.60 19.69
N PRO A 15 -37.80 -5.57 19.58
CA PRO A 15 -36.45 -5.36 20.03
C PRO A 15 -35.88 -4.09 19.38
N PRO A 16 -35.09 -3.29 20.12
CA PRO A 16 -34.47 -2.09 19.54
C PRO A 16 -33.73 -2.49 18.26
N ALA A 17 -33.95 -1.72 17.19
CA ALA A 17 -33.23 -1.95 15.94
C ALA A 17 -31.73 -1.99 16.23
N PRO A 18 -30.98 -2.96 15.69
CA PRO A 18 -29.55 -2.98 15.85
C PRO A 18 -28.99 -1.62 15.37
N PRO A 19 -27.94 -1.09 16.03
CA PRO A 19 -27.34 0.17 15.62
C PRO A 19 -27.00 0.07 14.13
N PRO A 20 -27.14 1.18 13.37
CA PRO A 20 -26.83 1.17 11.95
C PRO A 20 -25.40 0.65 11.78
N SER A 21 -25.29 -0.59 11.34
CA SER A 21 -24.03 -1.09 10.83
C SER A 21 -23.72 -0.19 9.65
N PHE A 22 -22.62 0.54 9.68
CA PHE A 22 -22.05 1.15 8.49
C PHE A 22 -21.76 -0.03 7.54
N SER A 23 -22.74 -0.45 6.80
CA SER A 23 -22.61 -1.46 5.77
C SER A 23 -21.87 -0.80 4.62
N GLY A 24 -20.55 -0.74 4.74
CA GLY A 24 -19.71 -0.58 3.58
C GLY A 24 -20.13 -1.68 2.62
N GLY A 25 -20.41 -1.34 1.35
CA GLY A 25 -20.89 -2.28 0.36
C GLY A 25 -20.12 -3.60 0.35
N SER A 26 -20.65 -4.59 -0.31
CA SER A 26 -20.02 -5.91 -0.42
C SER A 26 -19.90 -6.29 -1.90
N ILE A 27 -18.96 -7.18 -2.20
CA ILE A 27 -18.80 -7.77 -3.52
C ILE A 27 -18.63 -9.29 -3.38
N GLY A 28 -19.46 -10.05 -4.08
CA GLY A 28 -19.47 -11.51 -3.98
C GLY A 28 -19.74 -12.02 -2.56
N GLY A 29 -20.61 -11.32 -1.79
CA GLY A 29 -20.93 -11.68 -0.41
C GLY A 29 -19.83 -11.39 0.63
N ARG A 30 -18.79 -10.65 0.26
CA ARG A 30 -17.69 -10.26 1.15
C ARG A 30 -17.71 -8.76 1.41
N ASP A 31 -17.62 -8.39 2.67
CA ASP A 31 -17.58 -6.99 3.09
C ASP A 31 -16.29 -6.28 2.65
N PHE A 32 -16.38 -5.00 2.36
CA PHE A 32 -15.22 -4.20 2.05
C PHE A 32 -14.32 -4.03 3.28
N ALA A 33 -13.01 -4.13 3.05
CA ALA A 33 -12.00 -3.97 4.08
C ALA A 33 -11.94 -2.51 4.55
N GLY A 34 -11.98 -2.30 5.87
CA GLY A 34 -11.84 -0.99 6.49
C GLY A 34 -10.42 -0.45 6.45
N PHE A 35 -10.26 0.83 6.80
CA PHE A 35 -8.99 1.55 6.81
C PHE A 35 -7.91 0.86 7.65
N GLY A 36 -8.21 0.48 8.89
CA GLY A 36 -7.22 -0.13 9.79
C GLY A 36 -6.62 -1.42 9.25
N ALA A 37 -7.43 -2.30 8.66
CA ALA A 37 -6.93 -3.55 8.06
C ALA A 37 -6.00 -3.28 6.88
N ARG A 38 -6.30 -2.28 6.04
CA ARG A 38 -5.46 -1.91 4.90
C ARG A 38 -4.18 -1.21 5.34
N LEU A 39 -4.26 -0.33 6.35
CA LEU A 39 -3.07 0.31 6.92
C LEU A 39 -2.15 -0.74 7.53
N GLY A 40 -2.69 -1.69 8.32
CA GLY A 40 -1.92 -2.79 8.87
C GLY A 40 -1.25 -3.64 7.79
N ALA A 41 -1.99 -3.98 6.73
CA ALA A 41 -1.43 -4.68 5.58
C ALA A 41 -0.27 -3.92 4.94
N TYR A 42 -0.45 -2.62 4.71
CA TYR A 42 0.58 -1.75 4.13
C TYR A 42 1.85 -1.69 4.98
N LEU A 43 1.71 -1.54 6.30
CA LEU A 43 2.87 -1.51 7.22
C LEU A 43 3.63 -2.85 7.23
N ILE A 44 2.91 -3.97 7.25
CA ILE A 44 3.52 -5.30 7.20
C ILE A 44 4.23 -5.53 5.86
N ASP A 45 3.57 -5.21 4.75
CA ASP A 45 4.18 -5.33 3.42
C ASP A 45 5.41 -4.44 3.28
N GLY A 46 5.34 -3.19 3.77
CA GLY A 46 6.47 -2.27 3.79
C GLY A 46 7.66 -2.82 4.58
N PHE A 47 7.39 -3.37 5.77
CA PHE A 47 8.43 -3.99 6.59
C PHE A 47 9.08 -5.20 5.89
N VAL A 48 8.28 -6.11 5.33
CA VAL A 48 8.80 -7.28 4.59
C VAL A 48 9.61 -6.85 3.37
N MET A 49 9.11 -5.87 2.61
CA MET A 49 9.83 -5.36 1.43
C MET A 49 11.12 -4.65 1.80
N THR A 50 11.16 -3.93 2.93
CA THR A 50 12.38 -3.33 3.46
C THR A 50 13.40 -4.41 3.81
N LEU A 51 13.01 -5.47 4.52
CA LEU A 51 13.93 -6.58 4.85
C LEU A 51 14.51 -7.24 3.59
N ILE A 52 13.72 -7.42 2.55
CA ILE A 52 14.20 -7.98 1.27
C ILE A 52 15.14 -7.00 0.55
N GLY A 53 14.84 -5.71 0.61
CA GLY A 53 15.61 -4.65 -0.07
C GLY A 53 16.92 -4.28 0.63
N VAL A 54 16.99 -4.39 1.95
CA VAL A 54 18.14 -3.95 2.77
C VAL A 54 19.48 -4.47 2.26
N PRO A 55 19.69 -5.76 1.91
CA PRO A 55 20.98 -6.22 1.40
C PRO A 55 21.42 -5.49 0.13
N PHE A 56 20.49 -5.22 -0.78
CA PHE A 56 20.77 -4.50 -2.03
C PHE A 56 21.06 -3.02 -1.78
N TYR A 57 20.35 -2.39 -0.84
CA TYR A 57 20.59 -1.00 -0.46
C TYR A 57 21.96 -0.83 0.19
N ILE A 58 22.34 -1.72 1.13
CA ILE A 58 23.64 -1.69 1.78
C ILE A 58 24.75 -1.90 0.75
N ALA A 59 24.65 -2.93 -0.10
CA ALA A 59 25.66 -3.22 -1.11
C ALA A 59 25.74 -2.12 -2.17
N GLY A 60 24.60 -1.56 -2.58
CA GLY A 60 24.55 -0.43 -3.52
C GLY A 60 25.16 0.83 -2.94
N TRP A 61 24.86 1.14 -1.67
CA TRP A 61 25.47 2.26 -0.96
C TRP A 61 26.97 2.12 -0.85
N PHE A 62 27.47 0.93 -0.50
CA PHE A 62 28.91 0.64 -0.47
C PHE A 62 29.57 0.88 -1.84
N GLY A 63 28.92 0.48 -2.94
CA GLY A 63 29.39 0.75 -4.29
C GLY A 63 29.45 2.25 -4.61
N LEU A 64 28.45 3.04 -4.17
CA LEU A 64 28.46 4.49 -4.33
C LEU A 64 29.55 5.16 -3.48
N ASP A 65 29.73 4.73 -2.23
CA ASP A 65 30.78 5.22 -1.34
C ASP A 65 32.16 5.00 -1.93
N LYS A 66 32.42 3.79 -2.44
CA LYS A 66 33.66 3.48 -3.15
C LYS A 66 33.84 4.27 -4.44
N ALA A 67 32.78 4.61 -5.13
CA ALA A 67 32.88 5.40 -6.36
C ALA A 67 33.41 6.81 -6.12
N VAL A 68 33.15 7.39 -4.96
CA VAL A 68 33.52 8.77 -4.59
C VAL A 68 34.63 8.84 -3.52
N GLU A 69 35.23 7.72 -3.16
CA GLU A 69 36.23 7.59 -2.08
C GLU A 69 37.39 8.58 -2.21
N ASN A 70 37.80 8.91 -3.43
CA ASN A 70 38.91 9.83 -3.73
C ASN A 70 38.44 11.28 -3.97
N CYS A 71 37.15 11.56 -3.83
CA CYS A 71 36.63 12.92 -3.87
C CYS A 71 36.71 13.53 -2.46
N TYR A 72 36.90 14.85 -2.38
CA TYR A 72 36.92 15.56 -1.10
C TYR A 72 35.88 16.68 -1.08
N SER A 73 35.34 16.92 0.08
CA SER A 73 34.42 18.04 0.33
C SER A 73 35.14 19.17 1.05
N TYR A 74 34.88 20.42 0.65
CA TYR A 74 35.36 21.59 1.34
C TYR A 74 34.27 22.66 1.43
N GLU A 75 34.39 23.50 2.44
CA GLU A 75 33.44 24.60 2.64
C GLU A 75 33.95 25.84 1.88
N THR A 76 33.11 26.40 1.05
CA THR A 76 33.41 27.60 0.28
C THR A 76 33.20 28.85 1.16
N ALA A 77 33.77 29.99 0.76
CA ALA A 77 33.72 31.25 1.54
C ALA A 77 32.29 31.78 1.79
N ASP A 78 31.31 31.32 1.02
CA ASP A 78 29.89 31.62 1.17
C ASP A 78 29.12 30.64 2.11
N GLY A 79 29.83 29.69 2.73
CA GLY A 79 29.27 28.71 3.65
C GLY A 79 28.58 27.51 2.95
N THR A 80 28.75 27.36 1.63
CA THR A 80 28.25 26.18 0.92
C THR A 80 29.30 25.05 0.92
N THR A 81 28.84 23.78 0.97
CA THR A 81 29.72 22.63 0.82
C THR A 81 29.86 22.26 -0.64
N SER A 82 31.09 22.31 -1.17
CA SER A 82 31.41 21.83 -2.51
C SER A 82 32.14 20.49 -2.44
N ILE A 83 31.88 19.62 -3.41
CA ILE A 83 32.57 18.34 -3.58
C ILE A 83 33.40 18.44 -4.85
N GLU A 84 34.69 18.18 -4.71
CA GLU A 84 35.62 18.17 -5.83
C GLU A 84 36.18 16.76 -6.02
N CYS A 85 36.11 16.28 -7.26
CA CYS A 85 36.65 15.00 -7.66
C CYS A 85 37.77 15.27 -8.67
N PRO A 86 39.05 15.09 -8.29
CA PRO A 86 40.16 15.19 -9.22
C PRO A 86 39.98 14.26 -10.44
N ASP A 87 40.63 14.59 -11.54
CA ASP A 87 40.56 13.77 -12.75
C ASP A 87 40.92 12.31 -12.45
N GLY A 88 40.00 11.39 -12.80
CA GLY A 88 40.13 9.97 -12.52
C GLY A 88 39.79 9.53 -11.10
N ALA A 89 39.45 10.44 -10.18
CA ALA A 89 39.05 10.10 -8.82
C ALA A 89 37.69 9.39 -8.76
N LEU A 90 36.78 9.72 -9.69
CA LEU A 90 35.50 9.05 -9.79
C LEU A 90 35.66 7.65 -10.39
N GLN A 91 35.39 6.64 -9.56
CA GLN A 91 35.53 5.23 -9.97
C GLN A 91 34.24 4.73 -10.65
N GLY A 92 34.15 4.92 -11.98
CA GLY A 92 32.96 4.60 -12.77
C GLY A 92 32.48 3.16 -12.64
N GLY A 93 33.39 2.20 -12.43
CA GLY A 93 33.01 0.79 -12.21
C GLY A 93 32.23 0.57 -10.93
N TRP A 94 32.64 1.20 -9.83
CA TRP A 94 31.95 1.14 -8.54
C TRP A 94 30.61 1.89 -8.59
N LEU A 95 30.56 3.04 -9.29
CA LEU A 95 29.33 3.78 -9.50
C LEU A 95 28.29 2.91 -10.25
N ALA A 96 28.72 2.30 -11.36
CA ALA A 96 27.85 1.41 -12.14
C ALA A 96 27.37 0.21 -11.31
N LEU A 97 28.24 -0.40 -10.50
CA LEU A 97 27.89 -1.51 -9.62
C LEU A 97 26.85 -1.07 -8.57
N GLY A 98 27.07 0.06 -7.92
CA GLY A 98 26.14 0.60 -6.91
C GLY A 98 24.75 0.83 -7.49
N ILE A 99 24.68 1.51 -8.64
CA ILE A 99 23.41 1.76 -9.35
C ILE A 99 22.74 0.44 -9.77
N ALA A 100 23.51 -0.51 -10.30
CA ALA A 100 22.99 -1.81 -10.73
C ALA A 100 22.38 -2.60 -9.53
N LEU A 101 23.02 -2.58 -8.37
CA LEU A 101 22.48 -3.26 -7.17
C LEU A 101 21.18 -2.62 -6.68
N PHE A 102 21.06 -1.29 -6.68
CA PHE A 102 19.78 -0.63 -6.40
C PHE A 102 18.69 -1.02 -7.41
N ALA A 103 19.02 -1.02 -8.70
CA ALA A 103 18.08 -1.39 -9.75
C ALA A 103 17.61 -2.86 -9.60
N VAL A 104 18.53 -3.79 -9.33
CA VAL A 104 18.20 -5.20 -9.09
C VAL A 104 17.27 -5.36 -7.89
N GLY A 105 17.59 -4.71 -6.77
CA GLY A 105 16.72 -4.73 -5.59
C GLY A 105 15.31 -4.20 -5.86
N ALA A 106 15.22 -3.07 -6.59
CA ALA A 106 13.94 -2.49 -6.99
C ALA A 106 13.13 -3.43 -7.91
N VAL A 107 13.77 -4.01 -8.91
CA VAL A 107 13.12 -4.97 -9.83
C VAL A 107 12.60 -6.20 -9.09
N ILE A 108 13.41 -6.78 -8.19
CA ILE A 108 12.99 -7.91 -7.36
C ILE A 108 11.76 -7.52 -6.53
N GLY A 109 11.77 -6.37 -5.88
CA GLY A 109 10.64 -5.85 -5.09
C GLY A 109 9.36 -5.73 -5.91
N VAL A 110 9.43 -5.09 -7.09
CA VAL A 110 8.29 -4.94 -8.00
C VAL A 110 7.75 -6.29 -8.47
N VAL A 111 8.63 -7.20 -8.89
CA VAL A 111 8.23 -8.54 -9.36
C VAL A 111 7.55 -9.34 -8.24
N LEU A 112 8.10 -9.34 -7.04
CA LEU A 112 7.52 -10.03 -5.89
C LEU A 112 6.16 -9.44 -5.51
N TYR A 113 6.05 -8.11 -5.47
CA TYR A 113 4.78 -7.43 -5.22
C TYR A 113 3.73 -7.82 -6.26
N CYS A 114 4.03 -7.69 -7.55
CA CYS A 114 3.09 -8.00 -8.62
C CYS A 114 2.66 -9.47 -8.61
N LYS A 115 3.59 -10.41 -8.40
CA LYS A 115 3.28 -11.85 -8.29
C LYS A 115 2.37 -12.16 -7.10
N LYS A 116 2.58 -11.53 -5.95
CA LYS A 116 1.73 -11.70 -4.77
C LYS A 116 0.37 -11.05 -4.96
N MET A 117 0.35 -9.83 -5.46
CA MET A 117 -0.88 -9.09 -5.71
C MET A 117 -1.76 -9.75 -6.78
N ALA A 118 -1.18 -10.34 -7.83
CA ALA A 118 -1.91 -11.10 -8.84
C ALA A 118 -2.63 -12.34 -8.26
N LYS A 119 -2.16 -12.88 -7.14
CA LYS A 119 -2.87 -13.90 -6.35
C LYS A 119 -3.93 -13.30 -5.41
N GLY A 120 -4.11 -11.99 -5.44
CA GLY A 120 -5.07 -11.24 -4.63
C GLY A 120 -4.61 -10.92 -3.21
N GLN A 121 -3.48 -11.44 -2.76
CA GLN A 121 -2.98 -11.23 -1.39
C GLN A 121 -1.46 -11.11 -1.34
N THR A 122 -0.98 -10.02 -0.75
CA THR A 122 0.40 -9.87 -0.29
C THR A 122 0.58 -10.50 1.09
N TRP A 123 1.76 -10.40 1.68
CA TRP A 123 1.99 -10.89 3.06
C TRP A 123 1.14 -10.12 4.07
N GLY A 124 1.10 -8.78 3.96
CA GLY A 124 0.29 -7.93 4.83
C GLY A 124 -1.20 -8.17 4.65
N HIS A 125 -1.68 -8.33 3.41
CA HIS A 125 -3.08 -8.66 3.14
C HIS A 125 -3.48 -9.99 3.77
N LYS A 126 -2.60 -10.99 3.73
CA LYS A 126 -2.85 -12.28 4.37
C LYS A 126 -2.88 -12.16 5.90
N ALA A 127 -1.95 -11.40 6.49
CA ALA A 127 -1.88 -11.20 7.94
C ALA A 127 -3.10 -10.44 8.49
N THR A 128 -3.71 -9.55 7.70
CA THR A 128 -4.87 -8.75 8.10
C THR A 128 -6.20 -9.31 7.59
N ASN A 129 -6.21 -10.53 7.04
CA ASN A 129 -7.40 -11.21 6.50
C ASN A 129 -8.16 -10.36 5.49
N ILE A 130 -7.45 -9.78 4.53
CA ILE A 130 -8.04 -9.03 3.43
C ILE A 130 -7.51 -9.52 2.09
N ARG A 131 -8.24 -9.22 1.02
CA ARG A 131 -7.89 -9.61 -0.34
C ARG A 131 -8.26 -8.54 -1.35
N VAL A 132 -7.41 -8.33 -2.33
CA VAL A 132 -7.71 -7.50 -3.49
C VAL A 132 -8.41 -8.36 -4.55
N VAL A 133 -9.56 -7.86 -5.03
CA VAL A 133 -10.36 -8.51 -6.05
C VAL A 133 -10.64 -7.55 -7.21
N ASP A 134 -10.82 -8.10 -8.38
CA ASP A 134 -11.25 -7.34 -9.56
C ASP A 134 -12.71 -6.90 -9.38
N ALA A 135 -13.00 -5.62 -9.60
CA ALA A 135 -14.34 -5.05 -9.40
C ALA A 135 -15.41 -5.65 -10.32
N LYS A 136 -15.03 -6.14 -11.51
CA LYS A 136 -15.95 -6.69 -12.50
C LYS A 136 -16.24 -8.16 -12.28
N THR A 137 -15.20 -8.93 -11.91
CA THR A 137 -15.28 -10.39 -11.83
C THR A 137 -15.36 -10.93 -10.40
N GLY A 138 -15.00 -10.12 -9.39
CA GLY A 138 -14.82 -10.57 -8.00
C GLY A 138 -13.67 -11.55 -7.80
N GLY A 139 -12.92 -11.85 -8.85
CA GLY A 139 -11.79 -12.78 -8.87
C GLY A 139 -10.44 -12.12 -8.61
N ASN A 140 -9.37 -12.84 -8.97
CA ASN A 140 -8.00 -12.34 -8.83
C ASN A 140 -7.72 -11.18 -9.79
N VAL A 141 -6.87 -10.26 -9.37
CA VAL A 141 -6.42 -9.14 -10.22
C VAL A 141 -5.36 -9.61 -11.22
N SER A 142 -5.36 -9.02 -12.42
CA SER A 142 -4.30 -9.25 -13.40
C SER A 142 -2.98 -8.60 -12.95
N ALA A 143 -1.85 -9.10 -13.47
CA ALA A 143 -0.54 -8.53 -13.20
C ALA A 143 -0.43 -7.06 -13.62
N GLY A 144 -1.08 -6.68 -14.73
CA GLY A 144 -1.14 -5.28 -15.19
C GLY A 144 -1.87 -4.36 -14.21
N LYS A 145 -3.01 -4.80 -13.67
CA LYS A 145 -3.72 -4.07 -12.61
C LYS A 145 -2.90 -3.99 -11.33
N ALA A 146 -2.19 -5.06 -10.96
CA ALA A 146 -1.30 -5.08 -9.80
C ALA A 146 -0.17 -4.06 -9.96
N PHE A 147 0.45 -3.98 -11.12
CA PHE A 147 1.49 -3.00 -11.43
C PHE A 147 0.92 -1.57 -11.46
N GLY A 148 -0.23 -1.35 -12.09
CA GLY A 148 -0.91 -0.05 -12.08
C GLY A 148 -1.23 0.43 -10.66
N ARG A 149 -1.68 -0.46 -9.78
CA ARG A 149 -1.89 -0.16 -8.35
C ARG A 149 -0.60 0.31 -7.66
N LEU A 150 0.52 -0.35 -7.94
CA LEU A 150 1.82 0.01 -7.37
C LEU A 150 2.24 1.42 -7.80
N LEU A 151 2.12 1.76 -9.09
CA LEU A 151 2.44 3.10 -9.61
C LEU A 151 1.54 4.17 -8.99
N LEU A 152 0.23 3.93 -8.96
CA LEU A 152 -0.73 4.88 -8.39
C LEU A 152 -0.58 5.02 -6.87
N HIS A 153 -0.12 3.97 -6.20
CA HIS A 153 0.22 4.03 -4.78
C HIS A 153 1.43 4.94 -4.54
N ALA A 154 2.45 4.86 -5.40
CA ALA A 154 3.60 5.76 -5.35
C ALA A 154 3.16 7.22 -5.58
N VAL A 155 2.30 7.48 -6.57
CA VAL A 155 1.72 8.81 -6.82
C VAL A 155 0.94 9.31 -5.59
N SER A 156 0.14 8.43 -4.96
CA SER A 156 -0.59 8.79 -3.74
C SER A 156 0.34 9.16 -2.58
N GLY A 157 1.50 8.48 -2.47
CA GLY A 157 2.53 8.81 -1.49
C GLY A 157 3.09 10.22 -1.67
N TRP A 158 3.35 10.64 -2.91
CA TRP A 158 3.78 12.00 -3.24
C TRP A 158 2.74 13.06 -2.89
N CYS A 159 1.44 12.73 -2.99
CA CYS A 159 0.32 13.59 -2.60
C CYS A 159 -0.07 13.42 -1.12
N CYS A 160 0.90 13.29 -0.22
CA CYS A 160 0.66 13.15 1.24
C CYS A 160 -0.33 12.03 1.59
N TYR A 161 -0.34 10.93 0.84
CA TYR A 161 -1.27 9.79 1.01
C TYR A 161 -2.76 10.15 0.91
N LEU A 162 -3.13 11.31 0.35
CA LEU A 162 -4.54 11.70 0.17
C LEU A 162 -5.35 10.65 -0.59
N GLY A 163 -4.75 10.02 -1.60
CA GLY A 163 -5.41 8.96 -2.35
C GLY A 163 -5.73 7.72 -1.50
N PHE A 164 -4.93 7.45 -0.45
CA PHE A 164 -5.21 6.39 0.50
C PHE A 164 -6.29 6.80 1.51
N LEU A 165 -6.24 8.04 2.01
CA LEU A 165 -7.22 8.58 2.95
C LEU A 165 -8.60 8.74 2.32
N TRP A 166 -8.70 8.90 0.99
CA TRP A 166 -9.95 9.04 0.27
C TRP A 166 -11.00 7.98 0.63
N MET A 167 -10.56 6.75 0.93
CA MET A 167 -11.45 5.66 1.31
C MET A 167 -12.27 5.91 2.59
N LEU A 168 -11.90 6.89 3.43
CA LEU A 168 -12.65 7.24 4.64
C LEU A 168 -14.02 7.86 4.31
N TRP A 169 -14.09 8.60 3.20
CA TRP A 169 -15.30 9.26 2.71
C TRP A 169 -16.01 8.49 1.61
N ASP A 170 -15.31 7.55 0.98
CA ASP A 170 -15.85 6.79 -0.12
C ASP A 170 -16.85 5.71 0.34
N LYS A 171 -18.03 5.68 -0.25
CA LYS A 171 -19.09 4.70 0.08
C LYS A 171 -18.66 3.25 -0.18
N ASP A 172 -17.83 3.03 -1.20
CA ASP A 172 -17.33 1.72 -1.61
C ASP A 172 -15.98 1.39 -0.96
N LYS A 173 -15.53 2.24 0.00
CA LYS A 173 -14.24 2.10 0.69
C LYS A 173 -13.06 1.94 -0.27
N GLN A 174 -13.11 2.61 -1.42
CA GLN A 174 -12.04 2.58 -2.42
C GLN A 174 -11.05 3.73 -2.23
N THR A 175 -9.79 3.42 -2.39
CA THR A 175 -8.71 4.41 -2.54
C THR A 175 -8.64 4.87 -4.00
N TRP A 176 -7.87 5.90 -4.31
CA TRP A 176 -7.68 6.35 -5.70
C TRP A 176 -7.13 5.24 -6.59
N HIS A 177 -6.11 4.52 -6.12
CA HIS A 177 -5.54 3.42 -6.88
C HIS A 177 -6.51 2.25 -7.06
N ASP A 178 -7.46 2.02 -6.11
CA ASP A 178 -8.53 1.04 -6.28
C ASP A 178 -9.47 1.46 -7.42
N LYS A 179 -9.94 2.71 -7.40
CA LYS A 179 -10.86 3.25 -8.42
C LYS A 179 -10.25 3.24 -9.81
N MET A 180 -9.03 3.73 -9.95
CA MET A 180 -8.36 3.83 -11.24
C MET A 180 -8.01 2.46 -11.85
N THR A 181 -7.77 1.45 -11.03
CA THR A 181 -7.47 0.08 -11.51
C THR A 181 -8.71 -0.83 -11.55
N GLY A 182 -9.87 -0.35 -11.11
CA GLY A 182 -11.11 -1.13 -11.06
C GLY A 182 -10.98 -2.35 -10.15
N THR A 183 -10.56 -2.12 -8.91
CA THR A 183 -10.37 -3.16 -7.89
C THR A 183 -11.07 -2.80 -6.60
N HIS A 184 -11.36 -3.81 -5.78
CA HIS A 184 -11.84 -3.66 -4.41
C HIS A 184 -10.97 -4.45 -3.45
N VAL A 185 -10.94 -4.04 -2.19
CA VAL A 185 -10.32 -4.84 -1.12
C VAL A 185 -11.43 -5.33 -0.21
N VAL A 186 -11.52 -6.64 -0.07
CA VAL A 186 -12.56 -7.33 0.70
C VAL A 186 -11.95 -8.10 1.87
N ARG A 187 -12.76 -8.42 2.87
CA ARG A 187 -12.38 -9.34 3.95
C ARG A 187 -12.42 -10.78 3.44
N THR A 188 -11.52 -11.62 3.95
CA THR A 188 -11.46 -13.07 3.65
C THR A 188 -11.96 -13.89 4.81
#